data_12a9d604cef6a8841abb6eeb89bcc6c6
#
_entry.id   12a9d604cef6a8841abb6eeb89bcc6c6
#
_cell.length_a   1.000
_cell.length_b   1.000
_cell.length_c   1.000
_cell.angle_alpha   90.00
_cell.angle_beta   90.00
_cell.angle_gamma   90.00
#
_symmetry.space_group_name_H-M   'P 1'
#
loop_
_entity.id
_entity.type
_entity.pdbx_description
1 polymer ?
#
loop_
_entity_poly.entity_id
_entity_poly.type
_entity_poly.pdbx_seq_one_letter_code
_entity_poly.pdbx_strand_id
1 'polypeptide(L)'
;MALYRKYRPGSFNELVGQEQVTVPLSAALDNGRINHAYLFSGPRGCGKTSSARIMARSLNCVNGPTSKPCGKCNSCVSLAANGPGNLDVTELDAASHNGVDDMRELRDRAMFAPAESRYRIFIIDEAHMITNQGSNALLKIVEEPPAHLIFIFATTEPEKVIGTIRSRTHHYPFRLLTPQAMRGLLERTVAAEDAIIEESVYPLVIRAGGGSPRDTLSILDQLLAGTGPDGLTYQYARMLLGVTDDTLIDATI
;
A
#
# COMPACT_ATOMS: atom_id res chain seq x y z
N MET A 1 4.08 -18.80 -0.18
CA MET A 1 4.20 -17.30 -0.04
C MET A 1 2.89 -16.82 0.55
N ALA A 2 2.92 -15.93 1.55
CA ALA A 2 1.70 -15.43 2.18
C ALA A 2 0.76 -14.75 1.18
N LEU A 3 -0.55 -14.97 1.29
CA LEU A 3 -1.55 -14.51 0.33
C LEU A 3 -1.52 -12.99 0.12
N TYR A 4 -1.34 -12.21 1.20
CA TYR A 4 -1.26 -10.75 1.10
C TYR A 4 -0.05 -10.25 0.30
N ARG A 5 1.01 -11.07 0.14
CA ARG A 5 2.16 -10.80 -0.72
C ARG A 5 1.91 -11.28 -2.14
N LYS A 6 1.35 -12.49 -2.28
CA LYS A 6 1.05 -13.10 -3.59
C LYS A 6 0.04 -12.25 -4.38
N TYR A 7 -0.99 -11.74 -3.70
CA TYR A 7 -2.06 -10.93 -4.29
C TYR A 7 -1.88 -9.42 -4.04
N ARG A 8 -0.64 -8.99 -3.82
CA ARG A 8 -0.33 -7.56 -3.74
C ARG A 8 -0.58 -6.91 -5.10
N PRO A 9 -1.41 -5.83 -5.19
CA PRO A 9 -1.72 -5.20 -6.46
C PRO A 9 -0.46 -4.67 -7.15
N GLY A 10 -0.36 -4.90 -8.44
CA GLY A 10 0.73 -4.45 -9.31
C GLY A 10 0.33 -3.27 -10.20
N SER A 11 -0.96 -2.91 -10.24
CA SER A 11 -1.50 -1.77 -11.00
C SER A 11 -2.64 -1.10 -10.24
N PHE A 12 -2.98 0.14 -10.64
CA PHE A 12 -4.09 0.86 -10.02
C PHE A 12 -5.44 0.17 -10.23
N ASN A 13 -5.61 -0.55 -11.34
CA ASN A 13 -6.85 -1.27 -11.63
C ASN A 13 -7.05 -2.51 -10.72
N GLU A 14 -5.99 -3.00 -10.12
CA GLU A 14 -6.05 -4.12 -9.17
C GLU A 14 -6.34 -3.67 -7.72
N LEU A 15 -6.22 -2.36 -7.44
CA LEU A 15 -6.57 -1.79 -6.16
C LEU A 15 -8.09 -1.77 -5.97
N VAL A 16 -8.56 -2.52 -4.98
CA VAL A 16 -9.98 -2.64 -4.68
C VAL A 16 -10.44 -1.55 -3.73
N GLY A 17 -11.58 -0.93 -4.01
CA GLY A 17 -12.25 0.02 -3.10
C GLY A 17 -11.47 1.31 -2.81
N GLN A 18 -10.59 1.76 -3.73
CA GLN A 18 -9.79 2.97 -3.60
C GLN A 18 -9.99 3.92 -4.79
N GLU A 19 -11.17 3.92 -5.40
CA GLU A 19 -11.47 4.69 -6.62
C GLU A 19 -11.27 6.20 -6.38
N GLN A 20 -11.53 6.71 -5.17
CA GLN A 20 -11.28 8.11 -4.78
C GLN A 20 -9.80 8.51 -4.87
N VAL A 21 -8.89 7.53 -4.87
CA VAL A 21 -7.44 7.71 -5.04
C VAL A 21 -7.02 7.36 -6.47
N THR A 22 -7.42 6.20 -6.96
CA THR A 22 -6.91 5.64 -8.22
C THR A 22 -7.39 6.42 -9.45
N VAL A 23 -8.63 6.92 -9.45
CA VAL A 23 -9.19 7.66 -10.58
C VAL A 23 -8.46 9.01 -10.77
N PRO A 24 -8.38 9.91 -9.77
CA PRO A 24 -7.70 11.19 -9.96
C PRO A 24 -6.19 11.03 -10.17
N LEU A 25 -5.56 10.05 -9.53
CA LEU A 25 -4.13 9.80 -9.69
C LEU A 25 -3.80 9.30 -11.09
N SER A 26 -4.61 8.37 -11.63
CA SER A 26 -4.49 7.89 -13.01
C SER A 26 -4.66 9.04 -14.02
N ALA A 27 -5.67 9.87 -13.83
CA ALA A 27 -5.90 11.04 -14.69
C ALA A 27 -4.71 12.03 -14.64
N ALA A 28 -4.14 12.27 -13.46
CA ALA A 28 -2.97 13.13 -13.32
C ALA A 28 -1.75 12.58 -14.07
N LEU A 29 -1.51 11.27 -13.97
CA LEU A 29 -0.43 10.57 -14.69
C LEU A 29 -0.61 10.68 -16.21
N ASP A 30 -1.80 10.36 -16.72
CA ASP A 30 -2.07 10.33 -18.16
C ASP A 30 -2.08 11.74 -18.77
N ASN A 31 -2.39 12.77 -18.00
CA ASN A 31 -2.34 14.17 -18.41
C ASN A 31 -0.98 14.85 -18.17
N GLY A 32 0.02 14.13 -17.65
CA GLY A 32 1.33 14.67 -17.33
C GLY A 32 1.35 15.72 -16.23
N ARG A 33 0.31 15.77 -15.39
CA ARG A 33 0.21 16.69 -14.24
C ARG A 33 0.87 16.08 -13.01
N ILE A 34 2.19 16.00 -13.03
CA ILE A 34 2.99 15.37 -11.99
C ILE A 34 3.40 16.42 -10.96
N ASN A 35 3.11 16.15 -9.69
CA ASN A 35 3.62 16.93 -8.56
C ASN A 35 4.92 16.31 -8.04
N HIS A 36 5.74 17.11 -7.37
CA HIS A 36 7.00 16.67 -6.76
C HIS A 36 6.81 15.95 -5.42
N ALA A 37 5.65 16.09 -4.77
CA ALA A 37 5.40 15.45 -3.48
C ALA A 37 3.94 15.00 -3.33
N TYR A 38 3.77 13.79 -2.83
CA TYR A 38 2.49 13.13 -2.60
C TYR A 38 2.40 12.66 -1.16
N LEU A 39 1.21 12.72 -0.57
CA LEU A 39 0.91 12.19 0.75
C LEU A 39 -0.21 11.16 0.65
N PHE A 40 0.11 9.90 0.87
CA PHE A 40 -0.85 8.80 0.95
C PHE A 40 -1.17 8.53 2.42
N SER A 41 -2.37 8.86 2.85
CA SER A 41 -2.81 8.66 4.23
C SER A 41 -3.90 7.61 4.35
N GLY A 42 -4.10 7.07 5.53
CA GLY A 42 -5.20 6.17 5.81
C GLY A 42 -4.79 4.95 6.64
N PRO A 43 -5.75 4.09 7.01
CA PRO A 43 -5.54 2.97 7.89
C PRO A 43 -4.45 2.01 7.41
N ARG A 44 -3.92 1.21 8.33
CA ARG A 44 -2.94 0.17 8.01
C ARG A 44 -3.53 -0.86 7.05
N GLY A 45 -2.71 -1.35 6.12
CA GLY A 45 -3.07 -2.44 5.22
C GLY A 45 -4.01 -2.07 4.07
N CYS A 46 -4.37 -0.79 3.87
CA CYS A 46 -5.26 -0.32 2.79
C CYS A 46 -4.57 -0.10 1.43
N GLY A 47 -3.27 -0.40 1.31
CA GLY A 47 -2.58 -0.35 0.02
C GLY A 47 -1.74 0.90 -0.23
N LYS A 48 -1.48 1.77 0.76
CA LYS A 48 -0.65 2.99 0.60
C LYS A 48 0.72 2.73 -0.02
N THR A 49 1.50 1.85 0.59
CA THR A 49 2.85 1.51 0.12
C THR A 49 2.83 0.78 -1.21
N SER A 50 1.81 -0.07 -1.45
CA SER A 50 1.62 -0.71 -2.76
C SER A 50 1.32 0.33 -3.84
N SER A 51 0.45 1.30 -3.56
CA SER A 51 0.13 2.40 -4.47
C SER A 51 1.33 3.30 -4.74
N ALA A 52 2.19 3.53 -3.74
CA ALA A 52 3.43 4.28 -3.92
C ALA A 52 4.37 3.57 -4.92
N ARG A 53 4.52 2.26 -4.82
CA ARG A 53 5.29 1.46 -5.79
C ARG A 53 4.65 1.46 -7.18
N ILE A 54 3.33 1.29 -7.26
CA ILE A 54 2.60 1.37 -8.54
C ILE A 54 2.81 2.74 -9.19
N MET A 55 2.74 3.80 -8.40
CA MET A 55 2.99 5.16 -8.87
C MET A 55 4.42 5.34 -9.37
N ALA A 56 5.43 4.88 -8.62
CA ALA A 56 6.83 4.92 -9.05
C ALA A 56 7.04 4.15 -10.36
N ARG A 57 6.41 2.99 -10.49
CA ARG A 57 6.41 2.20 -11.72
C ARG A 57 5.76 2.95 -12.90
N SER A 58 4.63 3.63 -12.65
CA SER A 58 3.92 4.43 -13.64
C SER A 58 4.69 5.65 -14.10
N LEU A 59 5.39 6.32 -13.18
CA LEU A 59 6.24 7.49 -13.46
C LEU A 59 7.48 7.12 -14.26
N ASN A 60 8.13 6.01 -13.90
CA ASN A 60 9.42 5.59 -14.48
C ASN A 60 9.28 4.56 -15.61
N CYS A 61 8.06 4.19 -16.00
CA CYS A 61 7.85 3.38 -17.20
C CYS A 61 8.45 4.07 -18.44
N VAL A 62 9.05 3.31 -19.34
CA VAL A 62 9.59 3.85 -20.59
C VAL A 62 8.54 4.62 -21.41
N ASN A 63 7.27 4.18 -21.34
CA ASN A 63 6.12 4.82 -21.98
C ASN A 63 5.41 5.85 -21.06
N GLY A 64 5.95 6.11 -19.87
CA GLY A 64 5.33 6.98 -18.89
C GLY A 64 5.71 8.46 -18.99
N PRO A 65 5.18 9.30 -18.08
CA PRO A 65 4.20 8.92 -17.04
C PRO A 65 2.90 8.39 -17.62
N THR A 66 2.35 7.33 -17.02
CA THR A 66 1.11 6.70 -17.49
C THR A 66 0.42 5.91 -16.36
N SER A 67 -0.91 5.89 -16.37
CA SER A 67 -1.69 5.03 -15.47
C SER A 67 -1.57 3.53 -15.82
N LYS A 68 -1.08 3.22 -17.03
CA LYS A 68 -0.95 1.86 -17.56
C LYS A 68 0.51 1.54 -17.90
N PRO A 69 1.36 1.27 -16.90
CA PRO A 69 2.75 0.92 -17.14
C PRO A 69 2.88 -0.33 -18.00
N CYS A 70 3.88 -0.36 -18.88
CA CYS A 70 3.99 -1.40 -19.92
C CYS A 70 4.25 -2.83 -19.38
N GLY A 71 4.68 -2.98 -18.14
CA GLY A 71 4.95 -4.27 -17.50
C GLY A 71 6.23 -4.97 -17.96
N LYS A 72 6.93 -4.45 -18.97
CA LYS A 72 8.03 -5.15 -19.66
C LYS A 72 9.39 -4.43 -19.53
N CYS A 73 9.42 -3.11 -19.39
CA CYS A 73 10.66 -2.37 -19.25
C CYS A 73 11.33 -2.62 -17.89
N ASN A 74 12.61 -2.28 -17.77
CA ASN A 74 13.39 -2.52 -16.56
C ASN A 74 12.70 -1.94 -15.31
N SER A 75 12.26 -0.68 -15.35
CA SER A 75 11.50 -0.07 -14.24
C SER A 75 10.22 -0.84 -13.90
N CYS A 76 9.46 -1.29 -14.90
CA CYS A 76 8.24 -2.03 -14.66
C CYS A 76 8.46 -3.40 -14.03
N VAL A 77 9.52 -4.09 -14.41
CA VAL A 77 9.88 -5.41 -13.87
C VAL A 77 10.46 -5.26 -12.47
N SER A 78 11.40 -4.35 -12.28
CA SER A 78 12.07 -4.15 -10.99
C SER A 78 11.13 -3.61 -9.90
N LEU A 79 10.14 -2.79 -10.26
CA LEU A 79 9.14 -2.22 -9.35
C LEU A 79 7.82 -3.01 -9.33
N ALA A 80 7.78 -4.20 -9.91
CA ALA A 80 6.63 -5.10 -9.76
C ALA A 80 6.36 -5.40 -8.27
N ALA A 81 5.17 -5.91 -7.95
CA ALA A 81 4.74 -6.14 -6.55
C ALA A 81 5.75 -6.96 -5.72
N ASN A 82 6.42 -7.92 -6.37
CA ASN A 82 7.47 -8.76 -5.78
C ASN A 82 8.84 -8.55 -6.47
N GLY A 83 9.03 -7.42 -7.14
CA GLY A 83 10.27 -7.11 -7.83
C GLY A 83 11.42 -6.77 -6.88
N PRO A 84 12.66 -6.85 -7.35
CA PRO A 84 13.86 -6.65 -6.54
C PRO A 84 14.08 -5.21 -6.09
N GLY A 85 13.33 -4.26 -6.65
CA GLY A 85 13.55 -2.83 -6.47
C GLY A 85 14.35 -2.19 -7.62
N ASN A 86 14.53 -0.88 -7.56
CA ASN A 86 15.19 -0.09 -8.58
C ASN A 86 16.16 0.92 -7.93
N LEU A 87 17.30 1.20 -8.57
CA LEU A 87 18.31 2.12 -8.04
C LEU A 87 17.79 3.57 -7.89
N ASP A 88 16.84 3.95 -8.74
CA ASP A 88 16.27 5.29 -8.76
C ASP A 88 15.04 5.44 -7.87
N VAL A 89 14.55 4.33 -7.28
CA VAL A 89 13.41 4.30 -6.34
C VAL A 89 13.87 3.74 -5.01
N THR A 90 13.98 4.59 -4.02
CA THR A 90 14.37 4.22 -2.66
C THR A 90 13.13 4.15 -1.78
N GLU A 91 12.92 3.00 -1.14
CA GLU A 91 11.91 2.84 -0.09
C GLU A 91 12.59 2.90 1.26
N LEU A 92 12.05 3.73 2.14
CA LEU A 92 12.54 3.93 3.49
C LEU A 92 11.37 3.82 4.46
N ASP A 93 11.55 3.00 5.48
CA ASP A 93 10.62 2.91 6.61
C ASP A 93 11.08 3.87 7.71
N ALA A 94 10.32 4.95 7.93
CA ALA A 94 10.62 5.93 8.94
C ALA A 94 10.44 5.41 10.38
N ALA A 95 9.84 4.24 10.58
CA ALA A 95 9.84 3.61 11.90
C ALA A 95 11.27 3.16 12.32
N SER A 96 12.11 2.82 11.35
CA SER A 96 13.49 2.37 11.56
C SER A 96 14.53 3.45 11.26
N HIS A 97 14.22 4.39 10.36
CA HIS A 97 15.11 5.44 9.87
C HIS A 97 14.42 6.80 9.97
N ASN A 98 14.42 7.42 11.12
CA ASN A 98 13.67 8.63 11.41
C ASN A 98 14.51 9.82 11.86
N GLY A 99 15.80 9.59 12.04
CA GLY A 99 16.73 10.58 12.60
C GLY A 99 17.11 11.69 11.63
N VAL A 100 17.72 12.72 12.15
CA VAL A 100 18.20 13.85 11.35
C VAL A 100 19.28 13.42 10.35
N ASP A 101 20.13 12.47 10.71
CA ASP A 101 21.22 11.99 9.86
C ASP A 101 20.71 11.13 8.72
N ASP A 102 19.70 10.26 8.98
CA ASP A 102 19.01 9.50 7.92
C ASP A 102 18.39 10.45 6.87
N MET A 103 17.74 11.51 7.35
CA MET A 103 17.09 12.49 6.46
C MET A 103 18.10 13.39 5.73
N ARG A 104 19.25 13.68 6.32
CA ARG A 104 20.37 14.37 5.64
C ARG A 104 20.95 13.50 4.53
N GLU A 105 21.23 12.24 4.81
CA GLU A 105 21.70 11.29 3.80
C GLU A 105 20.71 11.17 2.64
N LEU A 106 19.42 11.03 2.95
CA LEU A 106 18.37 10.98 1.94
C LEU A 106 18.36 12.26 1.09
N ARG A 107 18.40 13.43 1.72
CA ARG A 107 18.46 14.72 1.04
C ARG A 107 19.66 14.80 0.10
N ASP A 108 20.84 14.41 0.56
CA ASP A 108 22.07 14.49 -0.22
C ASP A 108 22.00 13.55 -1.44
N ARG A 109 21.46 12.35 -1.27
CA ARG A 109 21.19 11.41 -2.39
C ARG A 109 20.13 11.93 -3.36
N ALA A 110 19.16 12.71 -2.89
CA ALA A 110 18.10 13.27 -3.71
C ALA A 110 18.58 14.35 -4.69
N MET A 111 19.72 14.97 -4.43
CA MET A 111 20.32 15.96 -5.32
C MET A 111 20.91 15.34 -6.60
N PHE A 112 21.23 14.06 -6.57
CA PHE A 112 21.78 13.38 -7.74
C PHE A 112 20.69 12.99 -8.72
N ALA A 113 20.95 13.21 -10.01
CA ALA A 113 20.04 12.75 -11.07
C ALA A 113 19.82 11.22 -11.00
N PRO A 114 18.68 10.72 -11.49
CA PRO A 114 18.46 9.28 -11.62
C PRO A 114 19.49 8.65 -12.55
N ALA A 115 19.83 7.38 -12.29
CA ALA A 115 20.84 6.66 -13.06
C ALA A 115 20.28 6.14 -14.40
N GLU A 116 19.07 5.63 -14.41
CA GLU A 116 18.45 4.97 -15.56
C GLU A 116 17.02 5.46 -15.84
N SER A 117 16.33 5.93 -14.79
CA SER A 117 14.90 6.26 -14.84
C SER A 117 14.68 7.75 -15.15
N ARG A 118 13.42 8.12 -15.38
CA ARG A 118 13.02 9.53 -15.58
C ARG A 118 13.08 10.33 -14.28
N TYR A 119 12.63 9.72 -13.17
CA TYR A 119 12.57 10.35 -11.87
C TYR A 119 13.36 9.55 -10.83
N ARG A 120 13.99 10.28 -9.92
CA ARG A 120 14.45 9.76 -8.64
C ARG A 120 13.31 9.86 -7.65
N ILE A 121 12.90 8.74 -7.08
CA ILE A 121 11.69 8.66 -6.24
C ILE A 121 12.07 8.15 -4.86
N PHE A 122 11.64 8.86 -3.83
CA PHE A 122 11.73 8.42 -2.44
C PHE A 122 10.34 8.10 -1.92
N ILE A 123 10.13 6.84 -1.57
CA ILE A 123 8.93 6.37 -0.87
C ILE A 123 9.28 6.30 0.61
N ILE A 124 8.63 7.12 1.43
CA ILE A 124 8.85 7.18 2.86
C ILE A 124 7.60 6.66 3.55
N ASP A 125 7.69 5.41 4.02
CA ASP A 125 6.59 4.78 4.75
C ASP A 125 6.63 5.19 6.23
N GLU A 126 5.47 5.19 6.88
CA GLU A 126 5.24 5.67 8.26
C GLU A 126 5.85 7.07 8.50
N ALA A 127 5.65 7.98 7.53
CA ALA A 127 6.26 9.31 7.51
C ALA A 127 6.00 10.16 8.77
N HIS A 128 4.94 9.85 9.54
CA HIS A 128 4.66 10.48 10.83
C HIS A 128 5.70 10.14 11.91
N MET A 129 6.52 9.11 11.70
CA MET A 129 7.59 8.72 12.62
C MET A 129 8.87 9.55 12.44
N ILE A 130 8.99 10.33 11.36
CA ILE A 130 10.14 11.24 11.16
C ILE A 130 10.17 12.25 12.30
N THR A 131 11.33 12.39 12.96
CA THR A 131 11.50 13.40 14.01
C THR A 131 11.35 14.81 13.46
N ASN A 132 11.02 15.77 14.32
CA ASN A 132 10.93 17.17 13.89
C ASN A 132 12.25 17.69 13.30
N GLN A 133 13.39 17.26 13.84
CA GLN A 133 14.72 17.61 13.31
C GLN A 133 14.97 16.97 11.94
N GLY A 134 14.57 15.68 11.76
CA GLY A 134 14.62 15.00 10.49
C GLY A 134 13.73 15.67 9.43
N SER A 135 12.50 16.01 9.78
CA SER A 135 11.59 16.75 8.93
C SER A 135 12.19 18.09 8.47
N ASN A 136 12.80 18.84 9.39
CA ASN A 136 13.47 20.10 9.07
C ASN A 136 14.65 19.91 8.09
N ALA A 137 15.36 18.78 8.16
CA ALA A 137 16.44 18.47 7.22
C ALA A 137 15.92 18.27 5.77
N LEU A 138 14.67 17.84 5.61
CA LEU A 138 14.03 17.65 4.30
C LEU A 138 13.33 18.91 3.77
N LEU A 139 13.00 19.89 4.62
CA LEU A 139 12.13 21.01 4.23
C LEU A 139 12.63 21.70 2.96
N LYS A 140 13.91 22.07 2.90
CA LYS A 140 14.46 22.81 1.77
C LYS A 140 14.29 22.07 0.43
N ILE A 141 14.51 20.75 0.42
CA ILE A 141 14.40 19.96 -0.82
C ILE A 141 12.96 19.63 -1.17
N VAL A 142 12.04 19.63 -0.20
CA VAL A 142 10.60 19.50 -0.46
C VAL A 142 10.01 20.83 -0.94
N GLU A 143 10.57 21.97 -0.51
CA GLU A 143 10.15 23.31 -0.95
C GLU A 143 10.64 23.65 -2.34
N GLU A 144 11.90 23.36 -2.62
CA GLU A 144 12.58 23.66 -3.88
C GLU A 144 13.26 22.40 -4.46
N PRO A 145 12.44 21.43 -4.92
CA PRO A 145 12.96 20.15 -5.40
C PRO A 145 13.61 20.31 -6.79
N PRO A 146 14.67 19.54 -7.07
CA PRO A 146 15.12 19.34 -8.44
C PRO A 146 14.01 18.76 -9.31
N ALA A 147 13.98 19.09 -10.59
CA ALA A 147 12.93 18.68 -11.53
C ALA A 147 12.77 17.14 -11.66
N HIS A 148 13.83 16.40 -11.36
CA HIS A 148 13.84 14.93 -11.44
C HIS A 148 13.37 14.22 -10.15
N LEU A 149 13.10 14.98 -9.07
CA LEU A 149 12.84 14.41 -7.75
C LEU A 149 11.35 14.33 -7.45
N ILE A 150 10.92 13.18 -6.94
CA ILE A 150 9.54 12.96 -6.44
C ILE A 150 9.59 12.30 -5.08
N PHE A 151 8.82 12.85 -4.13
CA PHE A 151 8.55 12.26 -2.83
C PHE A 151 7.15 11.63 -2.78
N ILE A 152 7.06 10.45 -2.19
CA ILE A 152 5.78 9.80 -1.86
C ILE A 152 5.82 9.44 -0.37
N PHE A 153 5.15 10.23 0.44
CA PHE A 153 4.99 9.98 1.86
C PHE A 153 3.77 9.08 2.09
N ALA A 154 3.92 8.03 2.86
CA ALA A 154 2.81 7.19 3.30
C ALA A 154 2.70 7.27 4.83
N THR A 155 1.48 7.39 5.36
CA THR A 155 1.25 7.54 6.79
C THR A 155 -0.11 7.00 7.23
N THR A 156 -0.17 6.49 8.45
CA THR A 156 -1.43 6.19 9.13
C THR A 156 -1.97 7.39 9.91
N GLU A 157 -1.13 8.39 10.20
CA GLU A 157 -1.44 9.54 11.05
C GLU A 157 -1.04 10.86 10.34
N PRO A 158 -1.85 11.31 9.36
CA PRO A 158 -1.49 12.48 8.55
C PRO A 158 -1.39 13.78 9.36
N GLU A 159 -2.08 13.88 10.48
CA GLU A 159 -2.02 15.04 11.39
C GLU A 159 -0.66 15.17 12.09
N LYS A 160 0.08 14.07 12.26
CA LYS A 160 1.43 14.07 12.85
C LYS A 160 2.54 14.41 11.84
N VAL A 161 2.25 14.38 10.55
CA VAL A 161 3.19 14.85 9.53
C VAL A 161 3.30 16.36 9.64
N ILE A 162 4.53 16.89 9.70
CA ILE A 162 4.78 18.32 9.86
C ILE A 162 4.02 19.15 8.82
N GLY A 163 3.35 20.21 9.27
CA GLY A 163 2.45 21.02 8.43
C GLY A 163 3.11 21.60 7.18
N THR A 164 4.39 21.95 7.25
CA THR A 164 5.17 22.48 6.13
C THR A 164 5.39 21.45 5.00
N ILE A 165 5.56 20.17 5.32
CA ILE A 165 5.61 19.08 4.33
C ILE A 165 4.20 18.84 3.80
N ARG A 166 3.22 18.70 4.69
CA ARG A 166 1.83 18.40 4.33
C ARG A 166 1.23 19.43 3.37
N SER A 167 1.50 20.72 3.56
CA SER A 167 0.98 21.80 2.73
C SER A 167 1.53 21.82 1.29
N ARG A 168 2.62 21.10 1.04
CA ARG A 168 3.30 21.01 -0.26
C ARG A 168 3.04 19.69 -0.98
N THR A 169 2.28 18.81 -0.37
CA THR A 169 1.95 17.49 -0.93
C THR A 169 0.54 17.47 -1.54
N HIS A 170 0.37 16.73 -2.62
CA HIS A 170 -0.95 16.30 -3.06
C HIS A 170 -1.41 15.14 -2.19
N HIS A 171 -2.50 15.33 -1.45
CA HIS A 171 -3.00 14.40 -0.47
C HIS A 171 -4.06 13.46 -1.04
N TYR A 172 -3.84 12.16 -0.86
CA TYR A 172 -4.72 11.07 -1.30
C TYR A 172 -5.09 10.19 -0.10
N PRO A 173 -6.33 10.29 0.42
CA PRO A 173 -6.78 9.51 1.58
C PRO A 173 -7.28 8.12 1.16
N PHE A 174 -6.65 7.08 1.64
CA PHE A 174 -7.07 5.69 1.53
C PHE A 174 -8.09 5.35 2.61
N ARG A 175 -8.97 4.39 2.34
CA ARG A 175 -10.04 3.97 3.24
C ARG A 175 -10.00 2.47 3.49
N LEU A 176 -10.62 2.04 4.58
CA LEU A 176 -10.97 0.64 4.79
C LEU A 176 -11.96 0.20 3.69
N LEU A 177 -11.86 -1.06 3.27
CA LEU A 177 -12.79 -1.61 2.31
C LEU A 177 -14.15 -1.84 2.95
N THR A 178 -15.20 -1.62 2.16
CA THR A 178 -16.54 -2.05 2.53
C THR A 178 -16.59 -3.59 2.58
N PRO A 179 -17.50 -4.19 3.36
CA PRO A 179 -17.69 -5.64 3.39
C PRO A 179 -17.93 -6.24 1.99
N GLN A 180 -18.66 -5.54 1.14
CA GLN A 180 -18.94 -5.99 -0.24
C GLN A 180 -17.67 -6.00 -1.10
N ALA A 181 -16.86 -4.95 -1.05
CA ALA A 181 -15.59 -4.88 -1.78
C ALA A 181 -14.59 -5.94 -1.28
N MET A 182 -14.55 -6.15 0.04
CA MET A 182 -13.73 -7.18 0.65
C MET A 182 -14.18 -8.59 0.24
N ARG A 183 -15.49 -8.81 0.16
CA ARG A 183 -16.07 -10.07 -0.32
C ARG A 183 -15.55 -10.41 -1.71
N GLY A 184 -15.64 -9.48 -2.65
CA GLY A 184 -15.14 -9.69 -4.01
C GLY A 184 -13.64 -9.94 -4.09
N LEU A 185 -12.84 -9.33 -3.18
CA LEU A 185 -11.41 -9.63 -3.08
C LEU A 185 -11.16 -11.07 -2.62
N LEU A 186 -11.87 -11.52 -1.58
CA LEU A 186 -11.74 -12.88 -1.05
C LEU A 186 -12.17 -13.93 -2.08
N GLU A 187 -13.29 -13.74 -2.74
CA GLU A 187 -13.81 -14.68 -3.76
C GLU A 187 -12.80 -14.88 -4.90
N ARG A 188 -12.21 -13.79 -5.40
CA ARG A 188 -11.17 -13.87 -6.43
C ARG A 188 -9.91 -14.57 -5.93
N THR A 189 -9.53 -14.32 -4.68
CA THR A 189 -8.33 -14.95 -4.08
C THR A 189 -8.57 -16.45 -3.88
N VAL A 190 -9.72 -16.84 -3.34
CA VAL A 190 -10.11 -18.24 -3.12
C VAL A 190 -10.15 -19.00 -4.44
N ALA A 191 -10.75 -18.42 -5.47
CA ALA A 191 -10.80 -19.01 -6.81
C ALA A 191 -9.40 -19.17 -7.42
N ALA A 192 -8.51 -18.20 -7.21
CA ALA A 192 -7.13 -18.27 -7.72
C ALA A 192 -6.21 -19.24 -6.94
N GLU A 193 -6.61 -19.63 -5.73
CA GLU A 193 -5.94 -20.66 -4.91
C GLU A 193 -6.57 -22.06 -5.09
N ASP A 194 -7.60 -22.21 -5.95
CA ASP A 194 -8.39 -23.44 -6.07
C ASP A 194 -8.89 -23.98 -4.71
N ALA A 195 -9.15 -23.07 -3.78
CA ALA A 195 -9.56 -23.42 -2.43
C ALA A 195 -11.08 -23.62 -2.33
N ILE A 196 -11.48 -24.55 -1.47
CA ILE A 196 -12.90 -24.80 -1.14
C ILE A 196 -13.21 -24.12 0.18
N ILE A 197 -14.20 -23.23 0.19
CA ILE A 197 -14.62 -22.49 1.38
C ILE A 197 -16.15 -22.50 1.47
N GLU A 198 -16.67 -22.78 2.67
CA GLU A 198 -18.10 -22.60 2.95
C GLU A 198 -18.49 -21.13 2.85
N GLU A 199 -19.67 -20.86 2.30
CA GLU A 199 -20.22 -19.52 2.11
C GLU A 199 -20.28 -18.70 3.41
N SER A 200 -20.59 -19.35 4.52
CA SER A 200 -20.68 -18.79 5.86
C SER A 200 -19.34 -18.36 6.48
N VAL A 201 -18.21 -18.77 5.90
CA VAL A 201 -16.87 -18.37 6.36
C VAL A 201 -16.53 -16.94 5.96
N TYR A 202 -16.98 -16.48 4.78
CA TYR A 202 -16.66 -15.15 4.28
C TYR A 202 -17.01 -14.02 5.26
N PRO A 203 -18.23 -13.96 5.84
CA PRO A 203 -18.55 -12.93 6.82
C PRO A 203 -17.64 -12.93 8.04
N LEU A 204 -17.20 -14.11 8.51
CA LEU A 204 -16.28 -14.22 9.64
C LEU A 204 -14.91 -13.61 9.32
N VAL A 205 -14.35 -13.95 8.17
CA VAL A 205 -13.04 -13.45 7.73
C VAL A 205 -13.09 -11.94 7.47
N ILE A 206 -14.16 -11.44 6.83
CA ILE A 206 -14.38 -10.01 6.59
C ILE A 206 -14.44 -9.23 7.90
N ARG A 207 -15.22 -9.72 8.88
CA ARG A 207 -15.33 -9.10 10.21
C ARG A 207 -14.01 -9.09 10.94
N ALA A 208 -13.29 -10.21 10.95
CA ALA A 208 -12.00 -10.34 11.63
C ALA A 208 -10.91 -9.45 11.01
N GLY A 209 -10.95 -9.24 9.68
CA GLY A 209 -10.00 -8.39 8.97
C GLY A 209 -10.26 -6.88 9.09
N GLY A 210 -11.41 -6.46 9.65
CA GLY A 210 -11.71 -5.07 9.99
C GLY A 210 -11.63 -4.09 8.81
N GLY A 211 -11.83 -4.56 7.58
CA GLY A 211 -11.77 -3.74 6.36
C GLY A 211 -10.35 -3.54 5.80
N SER A 212 -9.31 -4.09 6.43
CA SER A 212 -7.93 -4.07 5.93
C SER A 212 -7.70 -5.25 4.97
N PRO A 213 -7.43 -5.03 3.67
CA PRO A 213 -7.13 -6.12 2.73
C PRO A 213 -5.96 -6.99 3.17
N ARG A 214 -4.90 -6.37 3.70
CA ARG A 214 -3.71 -7.08 4.16
C ARG A 214 -4.02 -8.03 5.30
N ASP A 215 -4.75 -7.55 6.31
CA ASP A 215 -5.05 -8.33 7.50
C ASP A 215 -6.09 -9.42 7.17
N THR A 216 -7.08 -9.09 6.34
CA THR A 216 -8.08 -10.06 5.86
C THR A 216 -7.44 -11.20 5.08
N LEU A 217 -6.52 -10.90 4.15
CA LEU A 217 -5.79 -11.92 3.40
C LEU A 217 -4.83 -12.73 4.28
N SER A 218 -4.25 -12.12 5.32
CA SER A 218 -3.41 -12.83 6.30
C SER A 218 -4.23 -13.82 7.13
N ILE A 219 -5.43 -13.43 7.53
CA ILE A 219 -6.38 -14.30 8.23
C ILE A 219 -6.81 -15.46 7.32
N LEU A 220 -7.18 -15.16 6.08
CA LEU A 220 -7.54 -16.20 5.11
C LEU A 220 -6.40 -17.19 4.89
N ASP A 221 -5.17 -16.71 4.74
CA ASP A 221 -3.96 -17.54 4.59
C ASP A 221 -3.78 -18.50 5.76
N GLN A 222 -3.94 -17.99 6.99
CA GLN A 222 -3.83 -18.78 8.21
C GLN A 222 -4.93 -19.86 8.28
N LEU A 223 -6.17 -19.51 7.91
CA LEU A 223 -7.28 -20.45 7.90
C LEU A 223 -7.08 -21.55 6.85
N LEU A 224 -6.65 -21.19 5.64
CA LEU A 224 -6.41 -22.14 4.55
C LEU A 224 -5.25 -23.10 4.86
N ALA A 225 -4.24 -22.66 5.57
CA ALA A 225 -3.07 -23.48 5.90
C ALA A 225 -3.42 -24.71 6.77
N GLY A 226 -4.54 -24.69 7.48
CA GLY A 226 -4.97 -25.79 8.35
C GLY A 226 -6.17 -26.56 7.81
N THR A 227 -6.59 -26.33 6.56
CA THR A 227 -7.76 -27.01 5.98
C THR A 227 -7.44 -28.44 5.56
N GLY A 228 -8.39 -29.35 5.80
CA GLY A 228 -8.38 -30.70 5.27
C GLY A 228 -8.96 -30.80 3.83
N PRO A 229 -9.14 -32.01 3.34
CA PRO A 229 -9.66 -32.27 1.98
C PRO A 229 -11.09 -31.73 1.75
N ASP A 230 -11.84 -31.53 2.81
CA ASP A 230 -13.23 -31.01 2.76
C ASP A 230 -13.29 -29.49 2.63
N GLY A 231 -12.12 -28.81 2.63
CA GLY A 231 -12.02 -27.36 2.54
C GLY A 231 -12.20 -26.65 3.89
N LEU A 232 -12.34 -25.33 3.83
CA LEU A 232 -12.49 -24.46 5.00
C LEU A 232 -13.94 -24.39 5.44
N THR A 233 -14.27 -25.04 6.57
CA THR A 233 -15.61 -25.08 7.15
C THR A 233 -15.83 -23.92 8.12
N TYR A 234 -17.10 -23.55 8.32
CA TYR A 234 -17.49 -22.53 9.29
C TYR A 234 -17.04 -22.87 10.71
N GLN A 235 -17.22 -24.13 11.13
CA GLN A 235 -16.84 -24.57 12.48
C GLN A 235 -15.34 -24.41 12.71
N TYR A 236 -14.52 -24.80 11.74
CA TYR A 236 -13.06 -24.67 11.84
C TYR A 236 -12.62 -23.20 11.86
N ALA A 237 -13.18 -22.37 10.98
CA ALA A 237 -12.90 -20.94 10.95
C ALA A 237 -13.28 -20.26 12.27
N ARG A 238 -14.45 -20.57 12.83
CA ARG A 238 -14.91 -20.05 14.09
C ARG A 238 -14.02 -20.45 15.28
N MET A 239 -13.59 -21.70 15.32
CA MET A 239 -12.68 -22.19 16.35
C MET A 239 -11.34 -21.43 16.33
N LEU A 240 -10.74 -21.26 15.16
CA LEU A 240 -9.45 -20.56 15.02
C LEU A 240 -9.56 -19.05 15.29
N LEU A 241 -10.66 -18.43 14.93
CA LEU A 241 -10.87 -16.98 15.17
C LEU A 241 -11.34 -16.65 16.58
N GLY A 242 -11.60 -17.66 17.43
CA GLY A 242 -12.03 -17.45 18.81
C GLY A 242 -13.40 -16.79 18.93
N VAL A 243 -14.28 -16.95 17.91
CA VAL A 243 -15.62 -16.37 17.92
C VAL A 243 -16.53 -17.24 18.78
N THR A 244 -17.01 -16.71 19.91
CA THR A 244 -18.01 -17.35 20.78
C THR A 244 -19.34 -17.47 20.08
N ASP A 245 -20.10 -18.52 20.38
CA ASP A 245 -21.46 -18.71 19.87
C ASP A 245 -22.37 -17.61 20.43
N ASP A 246 -23.09 -16.90 19.55
CA ASP A 246 -24.10 -15.93 19.99
C ASP A 246 -25.16 -16.60 20.87
N THR A 247 -25.37 -17.90 20.70
CA THR A 247 -26.27 -18.73 21.55
C THR A 247 -25.77 -18.92 22.99
N LEU A 248 -24.47 -18.77 23.25
CA LEU A 248 -23.91 -18.83 24.61
C LEU A 248 -24.03 -17.50 25.35
N ILE A 249 -24.15 -16.38 24.63
CA ILE A 249 -24.32 -15.04 25.21
C ILE A 249 -25.76 -14.87 25.72
N ASP A 250 -26.74 -15.37 24.99
CA ASP A 250 -28.18 -15.32 25.40
C ASP A 250 -28.52 -16.25 26.60
N ALA A 251 -27.67 -17.23 26.88
CA ALA A 251 -27.90 -18.14 28.02
C ALA A 251 -27.33 -17.61 29.35
N THR A 252 -26.68 -16.44 29.36
CA THR A 252 -26.01 -15.89 30.55
C THR A 252 -26.65 -14.58 31.05
N ILE A 253 -27.81 -14.18 30.51
CA ILE A 253 -28.69 -13.10 30.97
C ILE A 253 -29.98 -13.77 31.48
#